data_c9e8ae354cf0ea23ca10b0a4bd8c8b0f
#
_entry.id   c9e8ae354cf0ea23ca10b0a4bd8c8b0f
#
_cell.length_a   1.000
_cell.length_b   1.000
_cell.length_c   1.000
_cell.angle_alpha   90.00
_cell.angle_beta   90.00
_cell.angle_gamma   90.00
#
_symmetry.space_group_name_H-M   'P 1'
#
loop_
_entity.id
_entity.type
_entity.pdbx_description
1 polymer ?
#
loop_
_entity_poly.entity_id
_entity_poly.type
_entity_poly.pdbx_seq_one_letter_code
_entity_poly.pdbx_strand_id
1 'polypeptide(L)'
;MEEEYKNYPFYDWVPKPLGIIFMIILFVPMITMSGVYSANSGEMMSGLGIQSEYIAFAGFCTSIGMAAFSPFFYELVCIRREKMMCIVGFSILFLLSFVCAQTDSLFILGLCSLLMGFVRQTLLMAHLFVLIRYGFGIEATKNITPGCEPT
;
A
#
# COMPACT_ATOMS: atom_id res chain seq x y z
N MET A 1 -4.58 13.58 26.42
CA MET A 1 -3.90 13.09 25.19
C MET A 1 -3.92 11.56 25.04
N GLU A 2 -3.85 10.77 26.10
CA GLU A 2 -3.97 9.30 26.00
C GLU A 2 -5.37 8.81 25.62
N GLU A 3 -6.43 9.51 26.01
CA GLU A 3 -7.81 9.12 25.67
C GLU A 3 -8.18 9.33 24.20
N GLU A 4 -7.58 10.32 23.52
CA GLU A 4 -7.85 10.63 22.11
C GLU A 4 -7.38 9.52 21.15
N TYR A 5 -6.47 8.64 21.62
CA TYR A 5 -5.91 7.55 20.80
C TYR A 5 -6.48 6.17 21.13
N LYS A 6 -7.42 6.07 22.08
CA LYS A 6 -7.89 4.78 22.58
C LYS A 6 -8.53 3.90 21.52
N ASN A 7 -9.22 4.50 20.56
CA ASN A 7 -9.94 3.79 19.48
C ASN A 7 -9.62 4.30 18.06
N TYR A 8 -8.53 5.07 17.91
CA TYR A 8 -8.06 5.45 16.58
C TYR A 8 -7.52 4.22 15.83
N PRO A 9 -7.89 3.98 14.55
CA PRO A 9 -8.68 4.82 13.62
C PRO A 9 -10.20 4.56 13.62
N PHE A 10 -10.73 3.78 14.54
CA PHE A 10 -12.14 3.41 14.63
C PHE A 10 -12.92 4.31 15.58
N TYR A 11 -14.24 4.20 15.53
CA TYR A 11 -15.15 4.87 16.47
C TYR A 11 -15.03 4.24 17.87
N ASP A 12 -15.30 5.02 18.91
CA ASP A 12 -15.17 4.61 20.32
C ASP A 12 -16.02 3.39 20.71
N TRP A 13 -17.09 3.13 19.97
CA TRP A 13 -17.97 1.98 20.21
C TRP A 13 -17.41 0.65 19.64
N VAL A 14 -16.35 0.69 18.81
CA VAL A 14 -15.75 -0.51 18.24
C VAL A 14 -14.78 -1.14 19.25
N PRO A 15 -15.00 -2.38 19.68
CA PRO A 15 -14.08 -3.05 20.60
C PRO A 15 -12.72 -3.27 19.94
N LYS A 16 -11.64 -3.05 20.69
CA LYS A 16 -10.25 -3.13 20.22
C LYS A 16 -9.94 -4.40 19.41
N PRO A 17 -10.34 -5.64 19.85
CA PRO A 17 -10.05 -6.85 19.10
C PRO A 17 -10.74 -6.88 17.73
N LEU A 18 -11.96 -6.35 17.63
CA LEU A 18 -12.69 -6.27 16.37
C LEU A 18 -12.01 -5.31 15.39
N GLY A 19 -11.50 -4.18 15.88
CA GLY A 19 -10.72 -3.23 15.10
C GLY A 19 -9.45 -3.86 14.52
N ILE A 20 -8.71 -4.64 15.31
CA ILE A 20 -7.51 -5.36 14.86
C ILE A 20 -7.86 -6.37 13.75
N ILE A 21 -8.91 -7.16 13.92
CA ILE A 21 -9.38 -8.12 12.92
C ILE A 21 -9.72 -7.40 11.61
N PHE A 22 -10.43 -6.27 11.70
CA PHE A 22 -10.80 -5.48 10.52
C PHE A 22 -9.57 -4.94 9.77
N MET A 23 -8.56 -4.46 10.52
CA MET A 23 -7.30 -3.99 9.96
C MET A 23 -6.53 -5.11 9.27
N ILE A 24 -6.50 -6.31 9.85
CA ILE A 24 -5.87 -7.49 9.24
C ILE A 24 -6.61 -7.87 7.95
N ILE A 25 -7.93 -7.89 7.94
CA ILE A 25 -8.73 -8.20 6.74
C ILE A 25 -8.46 -7.20 5.61
N LEU A 26 -8.30 -5.91 5.92
CA LEU A 26 -7.95 -4.89 4.93
C LEU A 26 -6.49 -5.01 4.43
N PHE A 27 -5.60 -5.58 5.25
CA PHE A 27 -4.20 -5.76 4.90
C PHE A 27 -3.97 -6.94 3.93
N VAL A 28 -4.77 -8.00 4.04
CA VAL A 28 -4.67 -9.20 3.20
C VAL A 28 -4.72 -8.89 1.70
N PRO A 29 -5.70 -8.13 1.16
CA PRO A 29 -5.73 -7.81 -0.27
C PRO A 29 -4.49 -7.01 -0.72
N MET A 30 -3.93 -6.17 0.12
CA MET A 30 -2.73 -5.40 -0.22
C MET A 30 -1.50 -6.29 -0.42
N ILE A 31 -1.36 -7.33 0.40
CA ILE A 31 -0.27 -8.32 0.27
C ILE A 31 -0.52 -9.21 -0.94
N THR A 32 -1.75 -9.73 -1.09
CA THR A 32 -2.08 -10.69 -2.16
C THR A 32 -1.99 -10.09 -3.55
N MET A 33 -2.27 -8.78 -3.72
CA MET A 33 -2.11 -8.11 -5.01
C MET A 33 -0.70 -8.22 -5.60
N SER A 34 0.34 -8.47 -4.79
CA SER A 34 1.69 -8.69 -5.31
C SER A 34 1.87 -10.02 -6.01
N GLY A 35 1.15 -11.04 -5.56
CA GLY A 35 1.25 -12.38 -6.09
C GLY A 35 0.30 -12.68 -7.25
N VAL A 36 -0.76 -11.88 -7.43
CA VAL A 36 -1.80 -12.15 -8.44
C VAL A 36 -1.25 -12.14 -9.86
N TYR A 37 -0.36 -11.20 -10.17
CA TYR A 37 0.26 -11.13 -11.50
C TYR A 37 1.12 -12.35 -11.81
N SER A 38 1.90 -12.82 -10.87
CA SER A 38 2.74 -14.01 -11.06
C SER A 38 1.92 -15.30 -11.07
N ALA A 39 0.88 -15.39 -10.23
CA ALA A 39 0.01 -16.56 -10.17
C ALA A 39 -0.84 -16.72 -11.43
N ASN A 40 -1.35 -15.62 -11.99
CA ASN A 40 -2.24 -15.64 -13.15
C ASN A 40 -1.50 -15.36 -14.47
N SER A 41 -0.18 -15.31 -14.46
CA SER A 41 0.62 -15.03 -15.67
C SER A 41 0.32 -16.01 -16.81
N GLY A 42 0.14 -17.29 -16.50
CA GLY A 42 -0.20 -18.31 -17.48
C GLY A 42 -1.57 -18.10 -18.15
N GLU A 43 -2.57 -17.74 -17.36
CA GLU A 43 -3.92 -17.44 -17.87
C GLU A 43 -3.95 -16.12 -18.67
N MET A 44 -3.21 -15.12 -18.22
CA MET A 44 -3.08 -13.85 -18.95
C MET A 44 -2.39 -14.05 -20.30
N MET A 45 -1.36 -14.90 -20.37
CA MET A 45 -0.68 -15.24 -21.62
C MET A 45 -1.58 -16.03 -22.59
N SER A 46 -2.32 -17.02 -22.08
CA SER A 46 -3.16 -17.88 -22.91
C SER A 46 -4.51 -17.25 -23.31
N GLY A 47 -5.11 -16.50 -22.38
CA GLY A 47 -6.45 -15.93 -22.57
C GLY A 47 -6.46 -14.57 -23.25
N LEU A 48 -5.46 -13.72 -22.96
CA LEU A 48 -5.38 -12.35 -23.46
C LEU A 48 -4.29 -12.17 -24.54
N GLY A 49 -3.51 -13.20 -24.82
CA GLY A 49 -2.42 -13.12 -25.81
C GLY A 49 -1.25 -12.19 -25.38
N ILE A 50 -1.16 -11.86 -24.09
CA ILE A 50 -0.13 -10.97 -23.58
C ILE A 50 1.19 -11.73 -23.52
N GLN A 51 2.24 -11.17 -24.10
CA GLN A 51 3.58 -11.77 -24.09
C GLN A 51 4.15 -11.78 -22.66
N SER A 52 4.81 -12.88 -22.29
CA SER A 52 5.47 -13.05 -20.98
C SER A 52 6.44 -11.93 -20.65
N GLU A 53 7.09 -11.38 -21.65
CA GLU A 53 8.06 -10.28 -21.52
C GLU A 53 7.41 -9.00 -20.98
N TYR A 54 6.18 -8.68 -21.40
CA TYR A 54 5.45 -7.52 -20.91
C TYR A 54 5.08 -7.66 -19.41
N ILE A 55 4.67 -8.86 -19.01
CA ILE A 55 4.35 -9.16 -17.61
C ILE A 55 5.60 -9.06 -16.74
N ALA A 56 6.70 -9.64 -17.19
CA ALA A 56 7.98 -9.59 -16.49
C ALA A 56 8.52 -8.15 -16.39
N PHE A 57 8.42 -7.37 -17.46
CA PHE A 57 8.83 -5.97 -17.49
C PHE A 57 7.98 -5.11 -16.52
N ALA A 58 6.66 -5.26 -16.54
CA ALA A 58 5.76 -4.55 -15.61
C ALA A 58 6.08 -4.91 -14.14
N GLY A 59 6.32 -6.20 -13.85
CA GLY A 59 6.71 -6.67 -12.53
C GLY A 59 8.07 -6.09 -12.06
N PHE A 60 9.03 -6.01 -12.95
CA PHE A 60 10.33 -5.39 -12.70
C PHE A 60 10.20 -3.89 -12.38
N CYS A 61 9.46 -3.14 -13.22
CA CYS A 61 9.19 -1.72 -12.99
C CYS A 61 8.46 -1.49 -11.66
N THR A 62 7.48 -2.34 -11.31
CA THR A 62 6.78 -2.28 -10.02
C THR A 62 7.74 -2.49 -8.85
N SER A 63 8.68 -3.44 -8.97
CA SER A 63 9.69 -3.70 -7.93
C SER A 63 10.65 -2.53 -7.73
N ILE A 64 11.06 -1.88 -8.82
CA ILE A 64 11.86 -0.63 -8.75
C ILE A 64 11.05 0.47 -8.05
N GLY A 65 9.76 0.62 -8.38
CA GLY A 65 8.88 1.59 -7.74
C GLY A 65 8.77 1.38 -6.24
N MET A 66 8.65 0.12 -5.80
CA MET A 66 8.65 -0.22 -4.37
C MET A 66 9.99 0.11 -3.70
N ALA A 67 11.11 -0.16 -4.35
CA ALA A 67 12.44 0.16 -3.84
C ALA A 67 12.67 1.68 -3.75
N ALA A 68 12.18 2.45 -4.71
CA ALA A 68 12.27 3.90 -4.72
C ALA A 68 11.51 4.58 -3.55
N PHE A 69 10.55 3.88 -2.93
CA PHE A 69 9.87 4.35 -1.73
C PHE A 69 10.80 4.41 -0.50
N SER A 70 11.81 3.56 -0.44
CA SER A 70 12.65 3.40 0.76
C SER A 70 13.20 4.70 1.36
N PRO A 71 13.74 5.66 0.60
CA PRO A 71 14.24 6.92 1.16
C PRO A 71 13.13 7.85 1.68
N PHE A 72 11.91 7.72 1.17
CA PHE A 72 10.77 8.55 1.58
C PHE A 72 9.96 7.95 2.73
N PHE A 73 10.31 6.74 3.16
CA PHE A 73 9.58 6.01 4.20
C PHE A 73 9.40 6.84 5.47
N TYR A 74 10.48 7.43 5.95
CA TYR A 74 10.47 8.18 7.21
C TYR A 74 9.55 9.41 7.16
N GLU A 75 9.64 10.20 6.09
CA GLU A 75 8.81 11.40 5.93
C GLU A 75 7.33 11.06 5.79
N LEU A 76 7.02 10.03 5.02
CA LEU A 76 5.63 9.61 4.77
C LEU A 76 4.96 9.01 6.02
N VAL A 77 5.71 8.27 6.82
CA VAL A 77 5.20 7.69 8.07
C VAL A 77 4.93 8.75 9.14
N CYS A 78 5.67 9.86 9.13
CA CYS A 78 5.45 11.00 10.04
C CYS A 78 4.20 11.82 9.68
N ILE A 79 3.62 11.63 8.49
CA ILE A 79 2.38 12.33 8.08
C ILE A 79 1.19 11.77 8.85
N ARG A 80 0.62 12.58 9.73
CA ARG A 80 -0.52 12.20 10.59
C ARG A 80 -1.87 11.99 9.86
N ARG A 81 -1.95 12.31 8.56
CA ARG A 81 -3.20 12.23 7.76
C ARG A 81 -3.38 10.89 7.05
N GLU A 82 -3.31 9.79 7.78
CA GLU A 82 -3.34 8.43 7.25
C GLU A 82 -4.60 8.13 6.43
N LYS A 83 -5.79 8.59 6.87
CA LYS A 83 -7.04 8.41 6.13
C LYS A 83 -6.99 9.06 4.76
N MET A 84 -6.42 10.27 4.69
CA MET A 84 -6.29 11.01 3.44
C MET A 84 -5.29 10.34 2.50
N MET A 85 -4.18 9.84 3.04
CA MET A 85 -3.19 9.06 2.29
C MET A 85 -3.79 7.79 1.69
N CYS A 86 -4.62 7.07 2.44
CA CYS A 86 -5.32 5.89 1.93
C CYS A 86 -6.28 6.22 0.79
N ILE A 87 -7.13 7.24 0.96
CA ILE A 87 -8.10 7.63 -0.07
C ILE A 87 -7.38 8.08 -1.35
N VAL A 88 -6.40 8.95 -1.23
CA VAL A 88 -5.61 9.45 -2.38
C VAL A 88 -4.84 8.31 -3.03
N GLY A 89 -4.17 7.48 -2.23
CA GLY A 89 -3.40 6.35 -2.74
C GLY A 89 -4.25 5.33 -3.50
N PHE A 90 -5.39 4.93 -2.96
CA PHE A 90 -6.31 4.02 -3.67
C PHE A 90 -6.88 4.65 -4.94
N SER A 91 -7.20 5.95 -4.92
CA SER A 91 -7.67 6.67 -6.12
C SER A 91 -6.60 6.69 -7.21
N ILE A 92 -5.34 6.95 -6.85
CA ILE A 92 -4.21 6.92 -7.78
C ILE A 92 -4.01 5.51 -8.35
N LEU A 93 -4.04 4.46 -7.50
CA LEU A 93 -3.91 3.08 -7.96
C LEU A 93 -5.02 2.71 -8.94
N PHE A 94 -6.25 3.12 -8.66
CA PHE A 94 -7.38 2.87 -9.56
C PHE A 94 -7.18 3.55 -10.92
N LEU A 95 -6.79 4.83 -10.94
CA LEU A 95 -6.52 5.56 -12.18
C LEU A 95 -5.37 4.95 -12.96
N LEU A 96 -4.26 4.61 -12.30
CA LEU A 96 -3.10 3.98 -12.96
C LEU A 96 -3.46 2.60 -13.53
N SER A 97 -4.26 1.81 -12.81
CA SER A 97 -4.75 0.51 -13.30
C SER A 97 -5.60 0.67 -14.55
N PHE A 98 -6.47 1.69 -14.57
CA PHE A 98 -7.29 1.99 -15.72
C PHE A 98 -6.45 2.42 -16.93
N VAL A 99 -5.44 3.26 -16.73
CA VAL A 99 -4.50 3.67 -17.80
C VAL A 99 -3.71 2.46 -18.31
N CYS A 100 -3.22 1.58 -17.43
CA CYS A 100 -2.53 0.36 -17.84
C CYS A 100 -3.40 -0.57 -18.68
N ALA A 101 -4.71 -0.65 -18.37
CA ALA A 101 -5.65 -1.49 -19.11
C ALA A 101 -5.96 -0.97 -20.53
N GLN A 102 -5.76 0.33 -20.76
CA GLN A 102 -6.06 0.98 -22.04
C GLN A 102 -4.82 1.21 -22.93
N THR A 103 -3.62 0.89 -22.42
CA THR A 103 -2.38 1.27 -23.12
C THR A 103 -1.72 0.06 -23.77
N ASP A 104 -1.33 0.22 -25.05
CA ASP A 104 -0.52 -0.75 -25.80
C ASP A 104 0.98 -0.36 -25.80
N SER A 105 1.32 0.80 -25.23
CA SER A 105 2.71 1.29 -25.20
C SER A 105 3.48 0.72 -24.02
N LEU A 106 4.58 0.02 -24.32
CA LEU A 106 5.49 -0.54 -23.32
C LEU A 106 6.07 0.52 -22.37
N PHE A 107 6.36 1.71 -22.89
CA PHE A 107 6.91 2.80 -22.08
C PHE A 107 5.89 3.32 -21.05
N ILE A 108 4.64 3.53 -21.47
CA ILE A 108 3.57 3.98 -20.58
C ILE A 108 3.27 2.88 -19.55
N LEU A 109 3.22 1.62 -19.97
CA LEU A 109 3.05 0.49 -19.07
C LEU A 109 4.13 0.45 -17.99
N GLY A 110 5.41 0.60 -18.37
CA GLY A 110 6.53 0.63 -17.45
C GLY A 110 6.44 1.78 -16.43
N LEU A 111 6.13 2.99 -16.92
CA LEU A 111 5.98 4.17 -16.06
C LEU A 111 4.82 4.03 -15.07
N CYS A 112 3.66 3.58 -15.55
CA CYS A 112 2.50 3.33 -14.69
C CYS A 112 2.79 2.24 -13.65
N SER A 113 3.46 1.15 -14.05
CA SER A 113 3.83 0.06 -13.15
C SER A 113 4.81 0.52 -12.05
N LEU A 114 5.77 1.38 -12.40
CA LEU A 114 6.69 1.99 -11.44
C LEU A 114 5.95 2.85 -10.41
N LEU A 115 5.06 3.72 -10.87
CA LEU A 115 4.24 4.56 -10.00
C LEU A 115 3.29 3.73 -9.13
N MET A 116 2.69 2.68 -9.68
CA MET A 116 1.86 1.74 -8.92
C MET A 116 2.66 1.07 -7.80
N GLY A 117 3.89 0.65 -8.09
CA GLY A 117 4.79 0.06 -7.10
C GLY A 117 5.08 1.02 -5.94
N PHE A 118 5.40 2.26 -6.26
CA PHE A 118 5.66 3.31 -5.26
C PHE A 118 4.43 3.58 -4.38
N VAL A 119 3.27 3.85 -4.98
CA VAL A 119 2.02 4.16 -4.26
C VAL A 119 1.57 2.96 -3.40
N ARG A 120 1.69 1.76 -3.94
CA ARG A 120 1.35 0.54 -3.23
C ARG A 120 2.22 0.33 -1.99
N GLN A 121 3.54 0.52 -2.11
CA GLN A 121 4.45 0.40 -0.98
C GLN A 121 4.15 1.45 0.09
N THR A 122 3.82 2.68 -0.32
CA THR A 122 3.36 3.75 0.58
C THR A 122 2.14 3.32 1.38
N LEU A 123 1.11 2.80 0.70
CA LEU A 123 -0.12 2.34 1.35
C LEU A 123 0.12 1.17 2.30
N LEU A 124 0.93 0.20 1.88
CA LEU A 124 1.27 -0.98 2.67
C LEU A 124 1.94 -0.57 3.99
N MET A 125 2.93 0.32 3.91
CA MET A 125 3.66 0.79 5.08
C MET A 125 2.81 1.68 5.99
N ALA A 126 2.01 2.59 5.42
CA ALA A 126 1.08 3.41 6.18
C ALA A 126 0.08 2.53 6.96
N HIS A 127 -0.49 1.52 6.30
CA HIS A 127 -1.44 0.61 6.93
C HIS A 127 -0.80 -0.26 8.02
N LEU A 128 0.40 -0.78 7.77
CA LEU A 128 1.17 -1.54 8.75
C LEU A 128 1.48 -0.69 10.00
N PHE A 129 1.84 0.58 9.80
CA PHE A 129 2.15 1.49 10.88
C PHE A 129 0.91 1.78 11.75
N VAL A 130 -0.26 2.01 11.12
CA VAL A 130 -1.54 2.16 11.83
C VAL A 130 -1.89 0.90 12.61
N LEU A 131 -1.68 -0.28 12.02
CA LEU A 131 -1.94 -1.57 12.67
C LEU A 131 -1.06 -1.75 13.91
N ILE A 132 0.23 -1.45 13.81
CA ILE A 132 1.16 -1.53 14.94
C ILE A 132 0.76 -0.55 16.04
N ARG A 133 0.45 0.70 15.68
CA ARG A 133 0.04 1.74 16.61
C ARG A 133 -1.26 1.40 17.34
N TYR A 134 -2.24 0.87 16.60
CA TYR A 134 -3.52 0.47 17.17
C TYR A 134 -3.42 -0.79 18.03
N GLY A 135 -2.62 -1.78 17.59
CA GLY A 135 -2.45 -3.05 18.29
C GLY A 135 -1.58 -2.96 19.55
N PHE A 136 -0.40 -2.35 19.42
CA PHE A 136 0.63 -2.33 20.46
C PHE A 136 0.76 -0.99 21.21
N GLY A 137 0.04 0.03 20.78
CA GLY A 137 0.05 1.37 21.38
C GLY A 137 1.17 2.29 20.85
N ILE A 138 1.14 3.54 21.33
CA ILE A 138 2.02 4.60 20.84
C ILE A 138 3.49 4.35 21.21
N GLU A 139 3.76 3.70 22.33
CA GLU A 139 5.14 3.43 22.77
C GLU A 139 5.89 2.50 21.81
N ALA A 140 5.20 1.53 21.19
CA ALA A 140 5.80 0.65 20.20
C ALA A 140 6.23 1.42 18.94
N THR A 141 5.47 2.45 18.54
CA THR A 141 5.80 3.27 17.38
C THR A 141 6.92 4.27 17.64
N LYS A 142 7.08 4.79 18.87
CA LYS A 142 8.18 5.67 19.24
C LYS A 142 9.55 4.99 19.09
N ASN A 143 9.62 3.70 19.36
CA ASN A 143 10.86 2.93 19.20
C ASN A 143 11.22 2.70 17.72
N ILE A 144 10.22 2.69 16.81
CA ILE A 144 10.41 2.48 15.37
C ILE A 144 10.71 3.81 14.65
N THR A 145 10.14 4.90 15.13
CA THR A 145 10.32 6.24 14.54
C THR A 145 10.68 7.27 15.63
N PRO A 146 11.93 7.25 16.13
CA PRO A 146 12.39 8.18 17.15
C PRO A 146 12.55 9.59 16.56
N GLY A 147 11.54 10.36 16.41
CA GLY A 147 11.57 11.70 15.83
C GLY A 147 10.23 12.15 15.26
N CYS A 148 9.26 11.25 15.12
CA CYS A 148 7.89 11.61 14.85
C CYS A 148 7.19 11.96 16.17
N GLU A 149 7.50 13.13 16.75
CA GLU A 149 6.72 13.62 17.87
C GLU A 149 5.30 13.98 17.40
N PRO A 150 4.25 13.57 18.11
CA PRO A 150 2.90 14.02 17.82
C PRO A 150 2.80 15.51 18.21
N THR A 151 2.85 16.37 17.21
CA THR A 151 2.47 17.79 17.36
C THR A 151 0.96 17.91 17.40
#